data_2af0a1cd6228859c26eb47805162c6bc
#
_entry.id   2af0a1cd6228859c26eb47805162c6bc
#
_cell.length_a   1.000
_cell.length_b   1.000
_cell.length_c   1.000
_cell.angle_alpha   90.00
_cell.angle_beta   90.00
_cell.angle_gamma   90.00
#
_symmetry.space_group_name_H-M   'P 1'
#
loop_
_entity.id
_entity.type
_entity.pdbx_description
1 polymer ?
#
loop_
_entity_poly.entity_id
_entity_poly.type
_entity_poly.pdbx_seq_one_letter_code
_entity_poly.pdbx_strand_id
1 'polypeptide(L)'
;VFSEMVVFDYLIEKAKNPKLKARILAKNITDQIITIFRQASYYQFEAEVHEYRKSIGEINASNLGEIWLKHTKEYYGKNVDVPDYSSNHWSYVPHFMSVGYVFSYSFGQLLTIALYGQYKKAKAENKESEFLTKYKSMLKSAGSDWPKEIAQIANIDIESKKVWADGLKTLEKMIE
;
A
#
# COMPACT_ATOMS: atom_id res chain seq x y z
N VAL A 1 0.08 4.28 10.43
CA VAL A 1 -0.63 3.18 9.76
C VAL A 1 -0.94 2.02 10.72
N PHE A 2 0.05 1.34 11.39
CA PHE A 2 -0.24 0.21 12.29
C PHE A 2 -1.21 0.57 13.43
N SER A 3 -0.98 1.68 14.10
CA SER A 3 -1.87 2.17 15.18
C SER A 3 -3.28 2.49 14.68
N GLU A 4 -3.40 2.95 13.44
CA GLU A 4 -4.70 3.21 12.80
C GLU A 4 -5.50 1.91 12.62
N MET A 5 -4.83 0.79 12.28
CA MET A 5 -5.50 -0.51 12.16
C MET A 5 -6.01 -1.01 13.52
N VAL A 6 -5.23 -0.80 14.59
CA VAL A 6 -5.66 -1.14 15.96
C VAL A 6 -6.85 -0.28 16.39
N VAL A 7 -6.81 1.03 16.12
CA VAL A 7 -7.92 1.94 16.39
C VAL A 7 -9.15 1.60 15.55
N PHE A 8 -8.95 1.24 14.28
CA PHE A 8 -10.03 0.80 13.40
C PHE A 8 -10.79 -0.40 13.97
N ASP A 9 -10.08 -1.46 14.41
CA ASP A 9 -10.72 -2.61 15.05
C ASP A 9 -11.53 -2.20 16.26
N TYR A 10 -10.97 -1.34 17.11
CA TYR A 10 -11.69 -0.81 18.27
C TYR A 10 -12.96 -0.07 17.88
N LEU A 11 -12.90 0.78 16.87
CA LEU A 11 -14.07 1.54 16.38
C LEU A 11 -15.15 0.61 15.81
N ILE A 12 -14.74 -0.40 15.03
CA ILE A 12 -15.66 -1.41 14.49
C ILE A 12 -16.33 -2.21 15.59
N GLU A 13 -15.60 -2.60 16.64
CA GLU A 13 -16.14 -3.30 17.80
C GLU A 13 -17.15 -2.46 18.58
N LYS A 14 -16.86 -1.17 18.78
CA LYS A 14 -17.72 -0.23 19.53
C LYS A 14 -18.91 0.31 18.73
N ALA A 15 -18.88 0.21 17.42
CA ALA A 15 -19.95 0.71 16.56
C ALA A 15 -21.23 -0.14 16.73
N LYS A 16 -22.20 0.37 17.47
CA LYS A 16 -23.50 -0.31 17.70
C LYS A 16 -24.45 -0.17 16.51
N ASN A 17 -24.30 0.91 15.72
CA ASN A 17 -25.16 1.17 14.56
C ASN A 17 -24.58 0.47 13.32
N PRO A 18 -25.31 -0.45 12.66
CA PRO A 18 -24.82 -1.16 11.48
C PRO A 18 -24.45 -0.23 10.31
N LYS A 19 -25.20 0.86 10.11
CA LYS A 19 -24.89 1.83 9.05
C LYS A 19 -23.57 2.57 9.34
N LEU A 20 -23.32 2.94 10.61
CA LEU A 20 -22.06 3.55 10.99
C LEU A 20 -20.91 2.57 10.80
N LYS A 21 -21.07 1.32 11.21
CA LYS A 21 -20.07 0.27 11.02
C LYS A 21 -19.72 0.09 9.55
N ALA A 22 -20.74 -0.04 8.67
CA ALA A 22 -20.53 -0.17 7.23
C ALA A 22 -19.79 1.05 6.64
N ARG A 23 -20.09 2.28 7.09
CA ARG A 23 -19.40 3.48 6.62
C ARG A 23 -17.93 3.52 7.04
N ILE A 24 -17.63 3.14 8.29
CA ILE A 24 -16.26 3.08 8.80
C ILE A 24 -15.46 2.03 8.00
N LEU A 25 -16.05 0.86 7.77
CA LEU A 25 -15.44 -0.23 7.01
C LEU A 25 -15.18 0.19 5.56
N ALA A 26 -16.20 0.69 4.86
CA ALA A 26 -16.09 1.13 3.48
C ALA A 26 -15.01 2.21 3.29
N LYS A 27 -14.97 3.21 4.20
CA LYS A 27 -13.93 4.24 4.16
C LYS A 27 -12.54 3.62 4.31
N ASN A 28 -12.32 2.76 5.29
CA ASN A 28 -11.02 2.13 5.53
C ASN A 28 -10.56 1.31 4.33
N ILE A 29 -11.45 0.48 3.77
CA ILE A 29 -11.15 -0.33 2.58
C ILE A 29 -10.80 0.56 1.39
N THR A 30 -11.56 1.63 1.15
CA THR A 30 -11.29 2.59 0.08
C THR A 30 -9.92 3.23 0.24
N ASP A 31 -9.59 3.70 1.45
CA ASP A 31 -8.29 4.32 1.75
C ASP A 31 -7.14 3.32 1.50
N GLN A 32 -7.31 2.05 1.85
CA GLN A 32 -6.33 1.00 1.62
C GLN A 32 -6.15 0.66 0.13
N ILE A 33 -7.26 0.53 -0.61
CA ILE A 33 -7.22 0.29 -2.06
C ILE A 33 -6.48 1.44 -2.77
N ILE A 34 -6.79 2.68 -2.41
CA ILE A 34 -6.12 3.86 -2.98
C ILE A 34 -4.63 3.83 -2.64
N THR A 35 -4.26 3.55 -1.41
CA THR A 35 -2.87 3.56 -0.96
C THR A 35 -2.04 2.43 -1.57
N ILE A 36 -2.64 1.25 -1.80
CA ILE A 36 -1.91 0.10 -2.35
C ILE A 36 -1.97 0.12 -3.89
N PHE A 37 -3.16 0.03 -4.46
CA PHE A 37 -3.30 -0.28 -5.88
C PHE A 37 -3.13 0.95 -6.78
N ARG A 38 -3.67 2.11 -6.40
CA ARG A 38 -3.44 3.33 -7.18
C ARG A 38 -1.98 3.75 -7.14
N GLN A 39 -1.31 3.63 -5.99
CA GLN A 39 0.11 3.96 -5.91
C GLN A 39 0.99 2.94 -6.62
N ALA A 40 0.59 1.66 -6.67
CA ALA A 40 1.25 0.66 -7.51
C ALA A 40 1.11 1.01 -9.01
N SER A 41 -0.07 1.47 -9.46
CA SER A 41 -0.25 1.97 -10.82
C SER A 41 0.65 3.18 -11.14
N TYR A 42 0.79 4.10 -10.20
CA TYR A 42 1.71 5.24 -10.33
C TYR A 42 3.18 4.80 -10.42
N TYR A 43 3.56 3.81 -9.62
CA TYR A 43 4.90 3.22 -9.72
C TYR A 43 5.15 2.57 -11.09
N GLN A 44 4.18 1.84 -11.62
CA GLN A 44 4.29 1.24 -12.96
C GLN A 44 4.45 2.30 -14.05
N PHE A 45 3.68 3.39 -13.97
CA PHE A 45 3.85 4.55 -14.85
C PHE A 45 5.26 5.13 -14.74
N GLU A 46 5.72 5.43 -13.54
CA GLU A 46 7.06 6.00 -13.29
C GLU A 46 8.16 5.08 -13.84
N ALA A 47 8.08 3.78 -13.55
CA ALA A 47 9.06 2.79 -14.02
C ALA A 47 9.10 2.70 -15.56
N GLU A 48 7.94 2.70 -16.23
CA GLU A 48 7.87 2.65 -17.70
C GLU A 48 8.43 3.95 -18.33
N VAL A 49 8.15 5.11 -17.74
CA VAL A 49 8.72 6.39 -18.18
C VAL A 49 10.24 6.40 -18.05
N HIS A 50 10.78 5.92 -16.96
CA HIS A 50 12.24 5.83 -16.76
C HIS A 50 12.89 4.82 -17.72
N GLU A 51 12.26 3.68 -17.97
CA GLU A 51 12.77 2.70 -18.92
C GLU A 51 12.73 3.24 -20.36
N TYR A 52 11.64 3.93 -20.73
CA TYR A 52 11.56 4.62 -22.02
C TYR A 52 12.70 5.63 -22.16
N ARG A 53 12.91 6.47 -21.15
CA ARG A 53 13.96 7.49 -21.15
C ARG A 53 15.36 6.87 -21.31
N LYS A 54 15.59 5.74 -20.69
CA LYS A 54 16.87 5.02 -20.74
C LYS A 54 17.12 4.33 -22.08
N SER A 55 16.09 3.71 -22.65
CA SER A 55 16.21 2.85 -23.84
C SER A 55 16.02 3.62 -25.16
N ILE A 56 15.16 4.65 -25.18
CA ILE A 56 14.77 5.37 -26.39
C ILE A 56 15.31 6.80 -26.40
N GLY A 57 15.31 7.48 -25.26
CA GLY A 57 15.80 8.85 -25.12
C GLY A 57 14.74 9.82 -24.61
N GLU A 58 14.67 11.03 -25.16
CA GLU A 58 13.74 12.06 -24.74
C GLU A 58 12.28 11.63 -24.96
N ILE A 59 11.44 11.87 -23.93
CA ILE A 59 10.02 11.54 -23.98
C ILE A 59 9.20 12.84 -24.09
N ASN A 60 8.29 12.90 -25.06
CA ASN A 60 7.39 14.04 -25.25
C ASN A 60 6.10 13.88 -24.44
N ALA A 61 5.30 14.95 -24.35
CA ALA A 61 4.06 14.96 -23.57
C ALA A 61 3.02 13.96 -24.08
N SER A 62 2.96 13.67 -25.38
CA SER A 62 2.04 12.68 -25.96
C SER A 62 2.37 11.28 -25.48
N ASN A 63 3.62 10.87 -25.57
CA ASN A 63 4.08 9.55 -25.08
C ASN A 63 3.88 9.39 -23.58
N LEU A 64 4.15 10.46 -22.79
CA LEU A 64 3.83 10.46 -21.35
C LEU A 64 2.33 10.24 -21.11
N GLY A 65 1.49 10.91 -21.89
CA GLY A 65 0.03 10.77 -21.81
C GLY A 65 -0.46 9.37 -22.16
N GLU A 66 0.11 8.74 -23.18
CA GLU A 66 -0.22 7.36 -23.57
C GLU A 66 0.14 6.35 -22.48
N ILE A 67 1.35 6.45 -21.91
CA ILE A 67 1.79 5.60 -20.80
C ILE A 67 0.89 5.81 -19.58
N TRP A 68 0.54 7.07 -19.26
CA TRP A 68 -0.37 7.38 -18.17
C TRP A 68 -1.74 6.77 -18.35
N LEU A 69 -2.36 6.94 -19.53
CA LEU A 69 -3.68 6.39 -19.84
C LEU A 69 -3.68 4.86 -19.76
N LYS A 70 -2.62 4.21 -20.25
CA LYS A 70 -2.45 2.75 -20.15
C LYS A 70 -2.59 2.27 -18.71
N HIS A 71 -1.75 2.78 -17.80
CA HIS A 71 -1.75 2.36 -16.40
C HIS A 71 -3.01 2.80 -15.65
N THR A 72 -3.57 3.96 -15.99
CA THR A 72 -4.82 4.44 -15.40
C THR A 72 -6.01 3.56 -15.80
N LYS A 73 -6.12 3.20 -17.09
CA LYS A 73 -7.16 2.29 -17.59
C LYS A 73 -7.03 0.90 -16.97
N GLU A 74 -5.80 0.40 -16.79
CA GLU A 74 -5.56 -0.88 -16.11
C GLU A 74 -6.00 -0.84 -14.64
N TYR A 75 -5.67 0.22 -13.91
CA TYR A 75 -6.08 0.40 -12.52
C TYR A 75 -7.60 0.45 -12.34
N TYR A 76 -8.32 1.23 -13.17
CA TYR A 76 -9.77 1.35 -13.05
C TYR A 76 -10.54 0.18 -13.65
N GLY A 77 -9.90 -0.60 -14.53
CA GLY A 77 -10.54 -1.73 -15.19
C GLY A 77 -11.65 -1.32 -16.17
N LYS A 78 -12.45 -2.30 -16.59
CA LYS A 78 -13.44 -2.13 -17.66
C LYS A 78 -14.71 -1.38 -17.27
N ASN A 79 -14.95 -1.21 -15.98
CA ASN A 79 -16.21 -0.64 -15.47
C ASN A 79 -16.16 0.89 -15.31
N VAL A 80 -15.00 1.50 -15.54
CA VAL A 80 -14.79 2.95 -15.44
C VAL A 80 -14.28 3.46 -16.78
N ASP A 81 -14.99 4.42 -17.34
CA ASP A 81 -14.52 5.13 -18.53
C ASP A 81 -13.44 6.14 -18.14
N VAL A 82 -12.25 6.00 -18.73
CA VAL A 82 -11.13 6.92 -18.54
C VAL A 82 -10.99 7.77 -19.80
N PRO A 83 -11.43 9.02 -19.77
CA PRO A 83 -11.44 9.88 -20.95
C PRO A 83 -10.03 10.31 -21.36
N ASP A 84 -9.82 10.46 -22.67
CA ASP A 84 -8.52 10.77 -23.24
C ASP A 84 -7.95 12.16 -22.80
N TYR A 85 -8.82 13.11 -22.44
CA TYR A 85 -8.37 14.39 -21.87
C TYR A 85 -7.63 14.24 -20.54
N SER A 86 -7.76 13.10 -19.86
CA SER A 86 -7.02 12.82 -18.62
C SER A 86 -5.56 12.41 -18.84
N SER A 87 -5.11 12.37 -20.10
CA SER A 87 -3.75 11.98 -20.48
C SER A 87 -2.63 12.82 -19.83
N ASN A 88 -2.94 14.06 -19.44
CA ASN A 88 -2.01 14.95 -18.76
C ASN A 88 -2.13 14.99 -17.24
N HIS A 89 -3.01 14.18 -16.63
CA HIS A 89 -3.24 14.19 -15.17
C HIS A 89 -2.02 13.71 -14.36
N TRP A 90 -1.06 13.02 -14.97
CA TRP A 90 0.21 12.71 -14.32
C TRP A 90 0.92 13.96 -13.79
N SER A 91 0.75 15.11 -14.45
CA SER A 91 1.40 16.38 -14.06
C SER A 91 0.86 16.96 -12.73
N TYR A 92 -0.31 16.53 -12.28
CA TYR A 92 -0.88 16.91 -10.98
C TYR A 92 -0.41 16.04 -9.83
N VAL A 93 0.36 14.96 -10.09
CA VAL A 93 0.84 14.05 -9.06
C VAL A 93 2.21 14.51 -8.56
N PRO A 94 2.29 15.21 -7.42
CA PRO A 94 3.54 15.81 -6.95
C PRO A 94 4.60 14.77 -6.59
N HIS A 95 4.18 13.52 -6.33
CA HIS A 95 5.08 12.43 -5.98
C HIS A 95 6.11 12.10 -7.07
N PHE A 96 5.77 12.32 -8.35
CA PHE A 96 6.70 12.12 -9.46
C PHE A 96 7.84 13.14 -9.50
N MET A 97 7.75 14.23 -8.71
CA MET A 97 8.85 15.18 -8.56
C MET A 97 9.96 14.66 -7.64
N SER A 98 9.71 13.53 -6.96
CA SER A 98 10.69 12.81 -6.12
C SER A 98 10.82 11.39 -6.63
N VAL A 99 11.81 11.16 -7.49
CA VAL A 99 12.02 9.87 -8.18
C VAL A 99 12.02 8.71 -7.19
N GLY A 100 11.23 7.68 -7.51
CA GLY A 100 11.13 6.47 -6.70
C GLY A 100 10.36 6.65 -5.39
N TYR A 101 9.62 7.74 -5.18
CA TYR A 101 8.87 7.96 -3.93
C TYR A 101 7.58 7.15 -3.86
N VAL A 102 6.87 6.97 -4.98
CA VAL A 102 5.50 6.38 -4.98
C VAL A 102 5.45 4.93 -4.51
N PHE A 103 6.50 4.13 -4.72
CA PHE A 103 6.53 2.73 -4.27
C PHE A 103 6.38 2.60 -2.74
N SER A 104 6.84 3.61 -1.99
CA SER A 104 6.85 3.60 -0.53
C SER A 104 5.46 3.48 0.09
N TYR A 105 4.43 3.92 -0.62
CA TYR A 105 3.04 3.82 -0.16
C TYR A 105 2.55 2.36 -0.15
N SER A 106 2.63 1.67 -1.28
CA SER A 106 2.22 0.26 -1.38
C SER A 106 3.08 -0.62 -0.48
N PHE A 107 4.40 -0.37 -0.47
CA PHE A 107 5.34 -1.10 0.39
C PHE A 107 4.99 -0.93 1.88
N GLY A 108 4.87 0.32 2.35
CA GLY A 108 4.61 0.61 3.76
C GLY A 108 3.24 0.11 4.20
N GLN A 109 2.22 0.24 3.34
CA GLN A 109 0.87 -0.22 3.65
C GLN A 109 0.80 -1.74 3.75
N LEU A 110 1.33 -2.47 2.77
CA LEU A 110 1.34 -3.94 2.76
C LEU A 110 2.18 -4.50 3.92
N LEU A 111 3.34 -3.91 4.20
CA LEU A 111 4.16 -4.29 5.35
C LEU A 111 3.38 -4.11 6.66
N THR A 112 2.66 -3.00 6.80
CA THR A 112 1.85 -2.74 7.99
C THR A 112 0.70 -3.74 8.12
N ILE A 113 0.03 -4.09 7.02
CA ILE A 113 -1.05 -5.10 7.04
C ILE A 113 -0.49 -6.47 7.41
N ALA A 114 0.68 -6.84 6.90
CA ALA A 114 1.34 -8.09 7.26
C ALA A 114 1.71 -8.14 8.77
N LEU A 115 2.28 -7.06 9.29
CA LEU A 115 2.55 -6.90 10.73
C LEU A 115 1.26 -6.99 11.56
N TYR A 116 0.20 -6.36 11.08
CA TYR A 116 -1.08 -6.39 11.76
C TYR A 116 -1.71 -7.80 11.76
N GLY A 117 -1.59 -8.54 10.67
CA GLY A 117 -1.99 -9.95 10.62
C GLY A 117 -1.23 -10.80 11.64
N GLN A 118 0.09 -10.59 11.79
CA GLN A 118 0.90 -11.26 12.82
C GLN A 118 0.46 -10.86 14.24
N TYR A 119 0.17 -9.57 14.47
CA TYR A 119 -0.37 -9.10 15.74
C TYR A 119 -1.67 -9.79 16.12
N LYS A 120 -2.64 -9.87 15.20
CA LYS A 120 -3.92 -10.55 15.41
C LYS A 120 -3.72 -12.02 15.76
N LYS A 121 -2.81 -12.71 15.07
CA LYS A 121 -2.45 -14.10 15.35
C LYS A 121 -1.81 -14.23 16.74
N ALA A 122 -0.83 -13.40 17.07
CA ALA A 122 -0.16 -13.41 18.36
C ALA A 122 -1.15 -13.17 19.51
N LYS A 123 -2.10 -12.24 19.32
CA LYS A 123 -3.17 -11.98 20.29
C LYS A 123 -4.08 -13.21 20.49
N ALA A 124 -4.48 -13.89 19.43
CA ALA A 124 -5.27 -15.11 19.51
C ALA A 124 -4.53 -16.27 20.23
N GLU A 125 -3.18 -16.30 20.12
CA GLU A 125 -2.32 -17.29 20.77
C GLU A 125 -1.84 -16.87 22.18
N ASN A 126 -2.33 -15.76 22.74
CA ASN A 126 -1.86 -15.16 24.00
C ASN A 126 -0.36 -14.79 24.03
N LYS A 127 0.20 -14.45 22.86
CA LYS A 127 1.60 -14.02 22.64
C LYS A 127 1.74 -12.55 22.29
N GLU A 128 0.71 -11.75 22.58
CA GLU A 128 0.68 -10.31 22.23
C GLU A 128 1.91 -9.55 22.76
N SER A 129 2.30 -9.81 24.03
CA SER A 129 3.43 -9.13 24.66
C SER A 129 4.77 -9.42 23.95
N GLU A 130 4.97 -10.66 23.47
CA GLU A 130 6.15 -11.03 22.69
C GLU A 130 6.19 -10.28 21.35
N PHE A 131 5.07 -10.26 20.63
CA PHE A 131 4.97 -9.51 19.39
C PHE A 131 5.26 -8.03 19.60
N LEU A 132 4.65 -7.39 20.59
CA LEU A 132 4.82 -5.96 20.86
C LEU A 132 6.28 -5.64 21.24
N THR A 133 6.99 -6.54 21.93
CA THR A 133 8.41 -6.36 22.23
C THR A 133 9.24 -6.31 20.94
N LYS A 134 9.04 -7.26 20.03
CA LYS A 134 9.74 -7.30 18.73
C LYS A 134 9.38 -6.10 17.86
N TYR A 135 8.10 -5.75 17.77
CA TYR A 135 7.63 -4.60 17.02
C TYR A 135 8.24 -3.28 17.52
N LYS A 136 8.25 -3.08 18.84
CA LYS A 136 8.90 -1.88 19.44
C LYS A 136 10.41 -1.86 19.20
N SER A 137 11.08 -3.02 19.23
CA SER A 137 12.51 -3.12 18.91
C SER A 137 12.78 -2.76 17.44
N MET A 138 11.95 -3.23 16.52
CA MET A 138 12.02 -2.84 15.11
C MET A 138 11.84 -1.32 14.92
N LEU A 139 10.88 -0.70 15.60
CA LEU A 139 10.71 0.75 15.53
C LEU A 139 11.87 1.53 16.12
N LYS A 140 12.47 1.02 17.19
CA LYS A 140 13.65 1.66 17.84
C LYS A 140 14.90 1.61 16.97
N SER A 141 15.04 0.63 16.10
CA SER A 141 16.17 0.54 15.15
C SER A 141 16.15 1.63 14.08
N ALA A 142 14.98 2.19 13.76
CA ALA A 142 14.79 3.46 13.06
C ALA A 142 15.71 3.77 11.85
N GLY A 143 16.13 2.81 11.08
CA GLY A 143 17.03 3.03 9.94
C GLY A 143 18.52 2.92 10.30
N SER A 144 18.84 2.30 11.44
CA SER A 144 20.22 1.98 11.81
C SER A 144 20.83 0.85 10.98
N ASP A 145 20.02 0.15 10.19
CA ASP A 145 20.43 -0.97 9.37
C ASP A 145 19.61 -1.03 8.07
N TRP A 146 19.87 -2.01 7.22
CA TRP A 146 19.11 -2.22 6.00
C TRP A 146 17.65 -2.61 6.30
N PRO A 147 16.69 -2.23 5.44
CA PRO A 147 15.27 -2.54 5.66
C PRO A 147 14.98 -4.02 5.93
N LYS A 148 15.73 -4.92 5.31
CA LYS A 148 15.62 -6.36 5.51
C LYS A 148 15.94 -6.77 6.95
N GLU A 149 17.07 -6.32 7.47
CA GLU A 149 17.53 -6.60 8.82
C GLU A 149 16.58 -6.02 9.86
N ILE A 150 16.10 -4.81 9.61
CA ILE A 150 15.11 -4.14 10.48
C ILE A 150 13.78 -4.92 10.52
N ALA A 151 13.30 -5.37 9.37
CA ALA A 151 12.06 -6.15 9.28
C ALA A 151 12.20 -7.54 9.98
N GLN A 152 13.39 -8.14 9.92
CA GLN A 152 13.70 -9.42 10.59
C GLN A 152 13.55 -9.33 12.12
N ILE A 153 13.75 -8.17 12.74
CA ILE A 153 13.52 -7.96 14.19
C ILE A 153 12.07 -8.32 14.57
N ALA A 154 11.12 -8.03 13.68
CA ALA A 154 9.72 -8.38 13.84
C ALA A 154 9.35 -9.73 13.18
N ASN A 155 10.34 -10.55 12.83
CA ASN A 155 10.17 -11.82 12.12
C ASN A 155 9.46 -11.68 10.76
N ILE A 156 9.73 -10.58 10.05
CA ILE A 156 9.24 -10.35 8.68
C ILE A 156 10.39 -10.48 7.70
N ASP A 157 10.23 -11.38 6.73
CA ASP A 157 11.10 -11.50 5.58
C ASP A 157 10.51 -10.74 4.38
N ILE A 158 10.96 -9.49 4.19
CA ILE A 158 10.45 -8.63 3.11
C ILE A 158 10.86 -9.09 1.69
N GLU A 159 11.78 -10.03 1.55
CA GLU A 159 12.14 -10.66 0.27
C GLU A 159 11.20 -11.81 -0.08
N SER A 160 10.44 -12.31 0.89
CA SER A 160 9.50 -13.40 0.70
C SER A 160 8.19 -12.90 0.05
N LYS A 161 7.84 -13.44 -1.11
CA LYS A 161 6.53 -13.20 -1.73
C LYS A 161 5.35 -13.54 -0.81
N LYS A 162 5.56 -14.47 0.13
CA LYS A 162 4.53 -14.92 1.07
C LYS A 162 4.06 -13.78 1.99
N VAL A 163 4.96 -12.94 2.48
CA VAL A 163 4.61 -11.81 3.36
C VAL A 163 3.63 -10.85 2.66
N TRP A 164 3.91 -10.53 1.41
CA TRP A 164 3.05 -9.65 0.60
C TRP A 164 1.70 -10.30 0.28
N ALA A 165 1.71 -11.58 -0.07
CA ALA A 165 0.48 -12.34 -0.30
C ALA A 165 -0.38 -12.45 0.96
N ASP A 166 0.22 -12.67 2.13
CA ASP A 166 -0.50 -12.72 3.41
C ASP A 166 -1.08 -11.34 3.79
N GLY A 167 -0.38 -10.25 3.44
CA GLY A 167 -0.90 -8.89 3.56
C GLY A 167 -2.16 -8.68 2.70
N LEU A 168 -2.11 -9.04 1.43
CA LEU A 168 -3.26 -8.94 0.52
C LEU A 168 -4.45 -9.80 0.99
N LYS A 169 -4.21 -11.03 1.44
CA LYS A 169 -5.26 -11.89 2.03
C LYS A 169 -5.90 -11.28 3.29
N THR A 170 -5.12 -10.55 4.07
CA THR A 170 -5.65 -9.84 5.25
C THR A 170 -6.58 -8.71 4.81
N LEU A 171 -6.24 -7.98 3.75
CA LEU A 171 -7.11 -6.96 3.15
C LEU A 171 -8.39 -7.58 2.56
N GLU A 172 -8.27 -8.70 1.84
CA GLU A 172 -9.40 -9.42 1.26
C GLU A 172 -10.44 -9.80 2.33
N LYS A 173 -9.99 -10.35 3.47
CA LYS A 173 -10.86 -10.67 4.61
C LYS A 173 -11.55 -9.48 5.27
N MET A 174 -11.08 -8.26 5.03
CA MET A 174 -11.76 -7.05 5.51
C MET A 174 -12.91 -6.63 4.60
N ILE A 175 -12.93 -7.14 3.36
CA ILE A 175 -13.95 -6.85 2.35
C ILE A 175 -15.11 -7.85 2.45
N GLU A 176 -14.84 -9.09 2.86
CA GLU A 176 -15.83 -10.15 3.12
C GLU A 176 -16.64 -9.87 4.41
#